data_f5407f046df2843fe33a52fd38af69c6
#
_entry.id   f5407f046df2843fe33a52fd38af69c6
#
_cell.length_a   1.000
_cell.length_b   1.000
_cell.length_c   1.000
_cell.angle_alpha   90.00
_cell.angle_beta   90.00
_cell.angle_gamma   90.00
#
_symmetry.space_group_name_H-M   'P 1'
#
loop_
_entity.id
_entity.type
_entity.pdbx_description
1 polymer ?
#
loop_
_entity_poly.entity_id
_entity_poly.type
_entity_poly.pdbx_seq_one_letter_code
_entity_poly.pdbx_strand_id
1 'polypeptide(L)'
;MEGEDHIGALLTRYNSSLFTSANSMQLDPVLNVVETRVSAEMNAELLKPFVEVEVQLALKQMDANTAPGLNGLPPLFYKQFWGKIGREVTEAMLSVLNTGTIPTNLNHTFITLIPKIQSPRKVSEYKPISLSNVLYKLIAKILANRLKLLLSKLISETQSAFMSERLITNNILIAHETLHYLKERRTGKMGYMALKLDISKAYDRIEWVYLERIMEKMGFSRR
;
A
#
# COMPACT_ATOMS: atom_id res chain seq x y z
N MET A 1 -26.55 -5.04 25.65
CA MET A 1 -25.15 -5.14 26.17
C MET A 1 -24.53 -6.50 25.85
N GLU A 2 -25.07 -7.65 26.26
CA GLU A 2 -24.47 -8.97 25.93
C GLU A 2 -24.26 -9.24 24.44
N GLY A 3 -25.15 -8.74 23.57
CA GLY A 3 -25.01 -8.88 22.13
C GLY A 3 -23.88 -8.04 21.51
N GLU A 4 -23.62 -6.87 22.06
CA GLU A 4 -22.57 -5.98 21.55
C GLU A 4 -21.17 -6.50 21.90
N ASP A 5 -20.98 -7.02 23.10
CA ASP A 5 -19.71 -7.62 23.53
C ASP A 5 -19.37 -8.86 22.69
N HIS A 6 -20.39 -9.69 22.38
CA HIS A 6 -20.21 -10.86 21.52
C HIS A 6 -19.84 -10.47 20.08
N ILE A 7 -20.48 -9.44 19.52
CA ILE A 7 -20.15 -8.91 18.19
C ILE A 7 -18.73 -8.35 18.18
N GLY A 8 -18.38 -7.56 19.19
CA GLY A 8 -17.03 -7.01 19.35
C GLY A 8 -15.94 -8.09 19.38
N ALA A 9 -16.15 -9.14 20.17
CA ALA A 9 -15.24 -10.28 20.27
C ALA A 9 -15.10 -11.03 18.93
N LEU A 10 -16.18 -11.23 18.20
CA LEU A 10 -16.19 -11.90 16.89
C LEU A 10 -15.42 -11.08 15.85
N LEU A 11 -15.63 -9.78 15.80
CA LEU A 11 -14.93 -8.86 14.90
C LEU A 11 -13.45 -8.78 15.23
N THR A 12 -13.10 -8.71 16.50
CA THR A 12 -11.70 -8.69 16.96
C THR A 12 -10.99 -9.99 16.57
N ARG A 13 -11.60 -11.14 16.85
CA ARG A 13 -11.04 -12.45 16.50
C ARG A 13 -10.79 -12.59 15.00
N TYR A 14 -11.75 -12.18 14.17
CA TYR A 14 -11.61 -12.25 12.71
C TYR A 14 -10.46 -11.36 12.21
N ASN A 15 -10.40 -10.11 12.66
CA ASN A 15 -9.37 -9.19 12.24
C ASN A 15 -7.99 -9.60 12.78
N SER A 16 -7.89 -10.07 14.01
CA SER A 16 -6.65 -10.63 14.56
C SER A 16 -6.13 -11.78 13.71
N SER A 17 -7.01 -12.73 13.33
CA SER A 17 -6.62 -13.82 12.43
C SER A 17 -6.19 -13.34 11.04
N LEU A 18 -6.84 -12.29 10.51
CA LEU A 18 -6.48 -11.72 9.20
C LEU A 18 -5.11 -11.05 9.20
N PHE A 19 -4.77 -10.35 10.29
CA PHE A 19 -3.53 -9.57 10.41
C PHE A 19 -2.38 -10.34 11.08
N THR A 20 -2.61 -11.58 11.50
CA THR A 20 -1.56 -12.44 12.03
C THR A 20 -0.83 -13.12 10.88
N SER A 21 0.51 -13.04 10.90
CA SER A 21 1.36 -13.71 9.92
C SER A 21 1.19 -15.22 9.97
N ALA A 22 1.08 -15.85 8.80
CA ALA A 22 1.09 -17.31 8.67
C ALA A 22 2.50 -17.91 8.77
N ASN A 23 3.54 -17.06 8.84
CA ASN A 23 4.97 -17.46 8.86
C ASN A 23 5.32 -18.47 7.76
N SER A 24 4.82 -18.25 6.55
CA SER A 24 5.13 -19.13 5.42
C SER A 24 6.63 -19.10 5.12
N MET A 25 7.29 -20.25 5.30
CA MET A 25 8.74 -20.37 5.11
C MET A 25 9.15 -20.72 3.67
N GLN A 26 8.21 -21.05 2.79
CA GLN A 26 8.52 -21.50 1.41
C GLN A 26 8.50 -20.34 0.42
N LEU A 27 9.39 -19.37 0.60
CA LEU A 27 9.51 -18.21 -0.29
C LEU A 27 10.48 -18.44 -1.47
N ASP A 28 11.41 -19.37 -1.33
CA ASP A 28 12.49 -19.59 -2.28
C ASP A 28 12.03 -19.80 -3.73
N PRO A 29 10.99 -20.60 -4.05
CA PRO A 29 10.55 -20.79 -5.43
C PRO A 29 10.13 -19.48 -6.11
N VAL A 30 9.51 -18.56 -5.34
CA VAL A 30 9.09 -17.26 -5.85
C VAL A 30 10.27 -16.29 -5.92
N LEU A 31 11.13 -16.26 -4.89
CA LEU A 31 12.28 -15.37 -4.86
C LEU A 31 13.33 -15.69 -5.91
N ASN A 32 13.47 -16.96 -6.32
CA ASN A 32 14.44 -17.37 -7.33
C ASN A 32 14.14 -16.87 -8.74
N VAL A 33 12.90 -16.48 -9.02
CA VAL A 33 12.52 -15.89 -10.32
C VAL A 33 12.55 -14.36 -10.30
N VAL A 34 12.84 -13.74 -9.15
CA VAL A 34 12.94 -12.28 -9.03
C VAL A 34 14.34 -11.83 -9.45
N GLU A 35 14.39 -10.97 -10.44
CA GLU A 35 15.62 -10.36 -10.94
C GLU A 35 15.99 -9.09 -10.18
N THR A 36 17.30 -8.82 -10.08
CA THR A 36 17.82 -7.55 -9.59
C THR A 36 17.53 -6.46 -10.61
N ARG A 37 16.78 -5.43 -10.21
CA ARG A 37 16.37 -4.29 -11.05
C ARG A 37 16.79 -2.94 -10.52
N VAL A 38 17.14 -2.87 -9.23
CA VAL A 38 17.57 -1.63 -8.58
C VAL A 38 19.07 -1.52 -8.65
N SER A 39 19.56 -0.50 -9.37
CA SER A 39 20.99 -0.24 -9.50
C SER A 39 21.58 0.48 -8.27
N ALA A 40 22.92 0.57 -8.21
CA ALA A 40 23.61 1.33 -7.18
C ALA A 40 23.24 2.83 -7.21
N GLU A 41 23.07 3.39 -8.41
CA GLU A 41 22.66 4.78 -8.60
C GLU A 41 21.22 5.02 -8.12
N MET A 42 20.30 4.08 -8.40
CA MET A 42 18.92 4.15 -7.89
C MET A 42 18.89 4.09 -6.36
N ASN A 43 19.69 3.22 -5.74
CA ASN A 43 19.82 3.17 -4.29
C ASN A 43 20.41 4.48 -3.74
N ALA A 44 21.43 5.05 -4.39
CA ALA A 44 21.99 6.32 -3.97
C ALA A 44 20.96 7.46 -4.00
N GLU A 45 20.07 7.49 -5.01
CA GLU A 45 18.97 8.46 -5.05
C GLU A 45 17.95 8.24 -3.91
N LEU A 46 17.54 7.00 -3.66
CA LEU A 46 16.59 6.68 -2.59
C LEU A 46 17.14 7.00 -1.20
N LEU A 47 18.44 6.83 -1.00
CA LEU A 47 19.12 6.97 0.28
C LEU A 47 19.59 8.41 0.59
N LYS A 48 19.39 9.36 -0.33
CA LYS A 48 19.66 10.77 -0.04
C LYS A 48 18.93 11.21 1.24
N PRO A 49 19.56 12.05 2.08
CA PRO A 49 18.87 12.62 3.22
C PRO A 49 17.56 13.27 2.81
N PHE A 50 16.54 13.09 3.63
CA PHE A 50 15.24 13.73 3.41
C PHE A 50 15.35 15.22 3.75
N VAL A 51 14.63 16.03 2.99
CA VAL A 51 14.69 17.51 3.10
C VAL A 51 13.27 18.09 3.27
N GLU A 52 13.22 19.32 3.79
CA GLU A 52 11.96 20.04 4.10
C GLU A 52 11.00 20.11 2.91
N VAL A 53 11.52 20.35 1.70
CA VAL A 53 10.72 20.47 0.48
C VAL A 53 9.89 19.21 0.21
N GLU A 54 10.41 18.03 0.55
CA GLU A 54 9.69 16.76 0.38
C GLU A 54 8.51 16.66 1.36
N VAL A 55 8.69 17.17 2.59
CA VAL A 55 7.62 17.22 3.60
C VAL A 55 6.49 18.13 3.13
N GLN A 56 6.84 19.34 2.70
CA GLN A 56 5.88 20.33 2.20
C GLN A 56 5.12 19.83 0.98
N LEU A 57 5.84 19.23 0.02
CA LEU A 57 5.24 18.67 -1.20
C LEU A 57 4.26 17.53 -0.86
N ALA A 58 4.66 16.62 0.02
CA ALA A 58 3.80 15.53 0.43
C ALA A 58 2.52 16.02 1.11
N LEU A 59 2.61 17.00 2.02
CA LEU A 59 1.45 17.60 2.66
C LEU A 59 0.55 18.31 1.64
N LYS A 60 1.12 19.04 0.68
CA LYS A 60 0.36 19.71 -0.39
C LYS A 60 -0.45 18.70 -1.21
N GLN A 61 0.11 17.53 -1.50
CA GLN A 61 -0.50 16.46 -2.28
C GLN A 61 -1.59 15.67 -1.53
N MET A 62 -1.64 15.77 -0.19
CA MET A 62 -2.70 15.10 0.58
C MET A 62 -4.03 15.82 0.38
N ASP A 63 -5.12 15.05 0.23
CA ASP A 63 -6.47 15.64 0.24
C ASP A 63 -6.77 16.24 1.62
N ALA A 64 -7.25 17.50 1.63
CA ALA A 64 -7.53 18.25 2.85
C ALA A 64 -8.55 17.56 3.77
N ASN A 65 -9.51 16.84 3.18
CA ASN A 65 -10.63 16.18 3.85
C ASN A 65 -10.35 14.69 4.15
N THR A 66 -9.12 14.22 3.93
CA THR A 66 -8.77 12.85 4.33
C THR A 66 -9.07 12.61 5.80
N ALA A 67 -9.76 11.50 6.11
CA ALA A 67 -10.15 11.16 7.47
C ALA A 67 -8.97 11.24 8.45
N PRO A 68 -9.14 11.89 9.60
CA PRO A 68 -8.10 11.99 10.62
C PRO A 68 -7.87 10.63 11.30
N GLY A 69 -6.74 10.50 11.99
CA GLY A 69 -6.48 9.39 12.91
C GLY A 69 -7.04 9.66 14.30
N LEU A 70 -6.44 8.99 15.29
CA LEU A 70 -6.79 9.08 16.72
C LEU A 70 -6.81 10.51 17.27
N ASN A 71 -5.93 11.38 16.77
CA ASN A 71 -5.82 12.77 17.24
C ASN A 71 -6.90 13.70 16.69
N GLY A 72 -7.76 13.22 15.77
CA GLY A 72 -8.84 14.02 15.19
C GLY A 72 -8.38 15.13 14.24
N LEU A 73 -7.09 15.27 13.94
CA LEU A 73 -6.53 16.35 13.13
C LEU A 73 -6.42 15.93 11.65
N PRO A 74 -7.25 16.48 10.74
CA PRO A 74 -7.19 16.19 9.31
C PRO A 74 -6.01 16.94 8.65
N PRO A 75 -5.62 16.59 7.41
CA PRO A 75 -4.58 17.33 6.67
C PRO A 75 -4.89 18.82 6.51
N LEU A 76 -6.17 19.18 6.46
CA LEU A 76 -6.60 20.59 6.43
C LEU A 76 -6.03 21.40 7.59
N PHE A 77 -6.03 20.82 8.82
CA PHE A 77 -5.46 21.47 10.00
C PHE A 77 -3.98 21.81 9.77
N TYR A 78 -3.18 20.84 9.34
CA TYR A 78 -1.75 21.04 9.09
C TYR A 78 -1.50 22.06 7.96
N LYS A 79 -2.34 22.06 6.92
CA LYS A 79 -2.24 23.03 5.82
C LYS A 79 -2.54 24.46 6.28
N GLN A 80 -3.62 24.66 7.05
CA GLN A 80 -4.03 25.97 7.53
C GLN A 80 -3.06 26.57 8.54
N PHE A 81 -2.55 25.75 9.45
CA PHE A 81 -1.66 26.21 10.52
C PHE A 81 -0.18 26.00 10.21
N TRP A 82 0.17 25.72 8.96
CA TRP A 82 1.55 25.44 8.56
C TRP A 82 2.53 26.54 8.96
N GLY A 83 2.14 27.80 8.82
CA GLY A 83 2.97 28.94 9.25
C GLY A 83 3.29 29.00 10.75
N LYS A 84 2.51 28.26 11.57
CA LYS A 84 2.72 28.19 13.02
C LYS A 84 3.44 26.92 13.48
N ILE A 85 3.08 25.77 12.89
CA ILE A 85 3.55 24.45 13.33
C ILE A 85 4.46 23.75 12.30
N GLY A 86 4.64 24.35 11.13
CA GLY A 86 5.33 23.68 10.01
C GLY A 86 6.78 23.33 10.33
N ARG A 87 7.48 24.17 11.11
CA ARG A 87 8.86 23.90 11.50
C ARG A 87 8.94 22.65 12.37
N GLU A 88 8.15 22.57 13.44
CA GLU A 88 8.11 21.45 14.38
C GLU A 88 7.70 20.14 13.66
N VAL A 89 6.69 20.23 12.80
CA VAL A 89 6.27 19.08 11.97
C VAL A 89 7.39 18.63 11.05
N THR A 90 8.07 19.55 10.37
CA THR A 90 9.18 19.24 9.48
C THR A 90 10.34 18.58 10.23
N GLU A 91 10.76 19.16 11.35
CA GLU A 91 11.83 18.60 12.19
C GLU A 91 11.49 17.18 12.66
N ALA A 92 10.26 16.96 13.13
CA ALA A 92 9.79 15.63 13.54
C ALA A 92 9.79 14.63 12.36
N MET A 93 9.29 15.02 11.19
CA MET A 93 9.27 14.15 10.00
C MET A 93 10.68 13.81 9.52
N LEU A 94 11.57 14.80 9.44
CA LEU A 94 12.96 14.58 9.04
C LEU A 94 13.72 13.71 10.04
N SER A 95 13.47 13.87 11.34
CA SER A 95 14.03 12.98 12.36
C SER A 95 13.63 11.54 12.12
N VAL A 96 12.33 11.25 11.94
CA VAL A 96 11.85 9.89 11.68
C VAL A 96 12.43 9.32 10.38
N LEU A 97 12.38 10.08 9.30
CA LEU A 97 12.79 9.61 7.98
C LEU A 97 14.31 9.38 7.88
N ASN A 98 15.12 10.24 8.50
CA ASN A 98 16.58 10.15 8.43
C ASN A 98 17.17 9.17 9.44
N THR A 99 16.49 8.93 10.59
CA THR A 99 16.94 7.93 11.59
C THR A 99 16.32 6.56 11.38
N GLY A 100 15.16 6.47 10.70
CA GLY A 100 14.38 5.24 10.55
C GLY A 100 13.61 4.86 11.82
N THR A 101 13.61 5.69 12.86
CA THR A 101 12.95 5.40 14.13
C THR A 101 11.59 6.07 14.21
N ILE A 102 10.53 5.27 14.21
CA ILE A 102 9.15 5.76 14.34
C ILE A 102 8.81 5.87 15.83
N PRO A 103 8.35 7.03 16.32
CA PRO A 103 7.89 7.19 17.71
C PRO A 103 6.79 6.19 18.07
N THR A 104 6.81 5.71 19.31
CA THR A 104 5.77 4.83 19.85
C THR A 104 4.38 5.44 19.62
N ASN A 105 3.44 4.62 19.20
CA ASN A 105 2.05 5.00 18.93
C ASN A 105 1.81 5.92 17.71
N LEU A 106 2.82 6.34 16.94
CA LEU A 106 2.57 7.14 15.74
C LEU A 106 1.79 6.35 14.68
N ASN A 107 2.04 5.05 14.56
CA ASN A 107 1.33 4.13 13.66
C ASN A 107 0.08 3.51 14.30
N HIS A 108 -0.26 3.85 15.55
CA HIS A 108 -1.48 3.36 16.17
C HIS A 108 -2.70 3.86 15.39
N THR A 109 -3.62 2.96 15.09
CA THR A 109 -4.74 3.26 14.20
C THR A 109 -6.03 2.59 14.67
N PHE A 110 -7.15 3.27 14.47
CA PHE A 110 -8.46 2.64 14.57
C PHE A 110 -8.82 1.92 13.29
N ILE A 111 -9.41 0.75 13.42
CA ILE A 111 -10.01 0.03 12.31
C ILE A 111 -11.52 0.26 12.35
N THR A 112 -12.02 1.01 11.36
CA THR A 112 -13.46 1.22 11.17
C THR A 112 -13.99 0.24 10.14
N LEU A 113 -15.15 -0.35 10.43
CA LEU A 113 -15.79 -1.34 9.57
C LEU A 113 -16.90 -0.69 8.76
N ILE A 114 -16.76 -0.71 7.44
CA ILE A 114 -17.77 -0.19 6.51
C ILE A 114 -18.53 -1.35 5.87
N PRO A 115 -19.86 -1.39 5.95
CA PRO A 115 -20.65 -2.44 5.32
C PRO A 115 -20.51 -2.38 3.80
N LYS A 116 -20.30 -3.54 3.16
CA LYS A 116 -20.24 -3.67 1.69
C LYS A 116 -21.62 -3.84 1.07
N ILE A 117 -22.60 -4.27 1.87
CA ILE A 117 -23.98 -4.54 1.48
C ILE A 117 -24.92 -3.88 2.49
N GLN A 118 -26.17 -3.68 2.09
CA GLN A 118 -27.16 -2.94 2.88
C GLN A 118 -27.49 -3.59 4.25
N SER A 119 -27.44 -4.91 4.36
CA SER A 119 -27.72 -5.64 5.61
C SER A 119 -26.69 -6.74 5.84
N PRO A 120 -25.48 -6.38 6.31
CA PRO A 120 -24.41 -7.34 6.49
C PRO A 120 -24.71 -8.30 7.64
N ARG A 121 -24.54 -9.60 7.41
CA ARG A 121 -24.73 -10.68 8.39
C ARG A 121 -23.46 -11.40 8.75
N LYS A 122 -22.36 -11.19 7.96
CA LYS A 122 -21.06 -11.84 8.14
C LYS A 122 -19.96 -10.79 8.23
N VAL A 123 -18.91 -11.08 8.99
CA VAL A 123 -17.75 -10.17 9.13
C VAL A 123 -17.08 -9.91 7.77
N SER A 124 -17.05 -10.89 6.87
CA SER A 124 -16.51 -10.75 5.51
C SER A 124 -17.24 -9.71 4.64
N GLU A 125 -18.47 -9.36 5.00
CA GLU A 125 -19.29 -8.36 4.33
C GLU A 125 -18.98 -6.93 4.77
N TYR A 126 -18.05 -6.75 5.69
CA TYR A 126 -17.49 -5.46 6.06
C TYR A 126 -16.12 -5.25 5.41
N LYS A 127 -15.81 -3.98 5.14
CA LYS A 127 -14.50 -3.53 4.68
C LYS A 127 -13.80 -2.84 5.85
N PRO A 128 -12.69 -3.36 6.36
CA PRO A 128 -11.90 -2.65 7.35
C PRO A 128 -11.21 -1.44 6.68
N ILE A 129 -11.28 -0.30 7.33
CA ILE A 129 -10.58 0.93 6.95
C ILE A 129 -9.73 1.38 8.13
N SER A 130 -8.43 1.52 7.90
CA SER A 130 -7.47 2.00 8.89
C SER A 130 -7.44 3.51 8.95
N LEU A 131 -7.74 4.08 10.12
CA LEU A 131 -7.72 5.50 10.40
C LEU A 131 -6.41 5.88 11.11
N SER A 132 -5.32 5.94 10.34
CA SER A 132 -4.01 6.32 10.85
C SER A 132 -3.84 7.84 10.96
N ASN A 133 -2.95 8.29 11.84
CA ASN A 133 -2.63 9.70 12.03
C ASN A 133 -2.08 10.33 10.74
N VAL A 134 -2.36 11.61 10.54
CA VAL A 134 -1.90 12.36 9.37
C VAL A 134 -0.37 12.39 9.28
N LEU A 135 0.33 12.49 10.40
CA LEU A 135 1.80 12.46 10.42
C LEU A 135 2.35 11.12 9.91
N TYR A 136 1.72 9.99 10.27
CA TYR A 136 2.08 8.68 9.71
C TYR A 136 1.82 8.62 8.20
N LYS A 137 0.66 9.12 7.76
CA LYS A 137 0.33 9.21 6.33
C LYS A 137 1.32 10.10 5.58
N LEU A 138 1.81 11.17 6.22
CA LEU A 138 2.78 12.08 5.64
C LEU A 138 4.13 11.38 5.42
N ILE A 139 4.63 10.62 6.41
CA ILE A 139 5.82 9.78 6.26
C ILE A 139 5.65 8.81 5.08
N ALA A 140 4.56 8.05 5.07
CA ALA A 140 4.28 7.10 4.00
C ALA A 140 4.20 7.78 2.62
N LYS A 141 3.64 8.99 2.55
CA LYS A 141 3.54 9.77 1.31
C LYS A 141 4.90 10.23 0.81
N ILE A 142 5.80 10.66 1.70
CA ILE A 142 7.17 11.08 1.35
C ILE A 142 7.94 9.88 0.77
N LEU A 143 7.90 8.74 1.45
CA LEU A 143 8.54 7.51 0.98
C LEU A 143 7.98 7.06 -0.38
N ALA A 144 6.64 7.09 -0.53
CA ALA A 144 5.97 6.76 -1.78
C ALA A 144 6.36 7.70 -2.92
N ASN A 145 6.52 8.99 -2.66
CA ASN A 145 6.94 9.96 -3.67
C ASN A 145 8.34 9.65 -4.21
N ARG A 146 9.30 9.29 -3.34
CA ARG A 146 10.64 8.85 -3.79
C ARG A 146 10.59 7.57 -4.60
N LEU A 147 9.90 6.55 -4.07
CA LEU A 147 9.79 5.26 -4.75
C LEU A 147 9.11 5.38 -6.12
N LYS A 148 8.11 6.27 -6.23
CA LYS A 148 7.35 6.49 -7.46
C LYS A 148 8.23 6.86 -8.66
N LEU A 149 9.34 7.56 -8.44
CA LEU A 149 10.29 7.94 -9.50
C LEU A 149 10.96 6.73 -10.15
N LEU A 150 11.05 5.62 -9.43
CA LEU A 150 11.69 4.39 -9.89
C LEU A 150 10.70 3.31 -10.34
N LEU A 151 9.43 3.39 -9.92
CA LEU A 151 8.45 2.32 -10.15
C LEU A 151 8.28 1.97 -11.63
N SER A 152 8.33 2.94 -12.54
CA SER A 152 8.21 2.70 -13.98
C SER A 152 9.30 1.78 -14.54
N LYS A 153 10.48 1.77 -13.90
CA LYS A 153 11.63 0.92 -14.27
C LYS A 153 11.61 -0.45 -13.57
N LEU A 154 10.93 -0.53 -12.41
CA LEU A 154 10.93 -1.72 -11.56
C LEU A 154 9.75 -2.64 -11.85
N ILE A 155 8.61 -2.06 -12.22
CA ILE A 155 7.33 -2.77 -12.36
C ILE A 155 7.04 -3.07 -13.82
N SER A 156 6.57 -4.29 -14.10
CA SER A 156 6.20 -4.73 -15.45
C SER A 156 5.29 -3.72 -16.16
N GLU A 157 5.47 -3.56 -17.45
CA GLU A 157 4.66 -2.68 -18.29
C GLU A 157 3.18 -3.07 -18.30
N THR A 158 2.87 -4.33 -18.04
CA THR A 158 1.49 -4.84 -17.96
C THR A 158 0.74 -4.42 -16.71
N GLN A 159 1.45 -3.93 -15.67
CA GLN A 159 0.85 -3.43 -14.43
C GLN A 159 0.40 -1.98 -14.61
N SER A 160 -0.90 -1.71 -14.57
CA SER A 160 -1.46 -0.35 -14.70
C SER A 160 -1.85 0.28 -13.39
N ALA A 161 -2.36 -0.51 -12.42
CA ALA A 161 -2.81 0.04 -11.15
C ALA A 161 -1.67 0.70 -10.37
N PHE A 162 -1.92 1.92 -9.85
CA PHE A 162 -0.97 2.74 -9.09
C PHE A 162 0.27 3.22 -9.85
N MET A 163 0.32 3.00 -11.16
CA MET A 163 1.40 3.47 -12.02
C MET A 163 1.00 4.79 -12.69
N SER A 164 1.92 5.78 -12.65
CA SER A 164 1.70 7.04 -13.37
C SER A 164 1.66 6.78 -14.88
N GLU A 165 0.81 7.54 -15.57
CA GLU A 165 0.69 7.53 -17.04
C GLU A 165 0.19 6.21 -17.65
N ARG A 166 -0.20 5.23 -16.81
CA ARG A 166 -0.80 3.98 -17.28
C ARG A 166 -2.31 3.98 -17.03
N LEU A 167 -3.06 3.71 -18.09
CA LEU A 167 -4.52 3.67 -18.03
C LEU A 167 -5.00 2.23 -17.78
N ILE A 168 -5.87 2.06 -16.82
CA ILE A 168 -6.54 0.78 -16.54
C ILE A 168 -7.34 0.26 -17.74
N THR A 169 -7.87 1.19 -18.56
CA THR A 169 -8.59 0.89 -19.79
C THR A 169 -7.75 0.09 -20.79
N ASN A 170 -6.43 0.30 -20.84
CA ASN A 170 -5.55 -0.48 -21.71
C ASN A 170 -5.56 -1.97 -21.35
N ASN A 171 -5.57 -2.30 -20.06
CA ASN A 171 -5.65 -3.70 -19.63
C ASN A 171 -7.02 -4.31 -19.97
N ILE A 172 -8.10 -3.53 -19.91
CA ILE A 172 -9.43 -3.97 -20.30
C ILE A 172 -9.47 -4.27 -21.80
N LEU A 173 -8.90 -3.41 -22.63
CA LEU A 173 -8.82 -3.60 -24.07
C LEU A 173 -7.99 -4.86 -24.42
N ILE A 174 -6.81 -5.01 -23.82
CA ILE A 174 -5.96 -6.21 -24.03
C ILE A 174 -6.72 -7.48 -23.63
N ALA A 175 -7.40 -7.47 -22.49
CA ALA A 175 -8.20 -8.62 -22.06
C ALA A 175 -9.34 -8.91 -23.04
N HIS A 176 -10.03 -7.88 -23.52
CA HIS A 176 -11.11 -8.02 -24.52
C HIS A 176 -10.59 -8.62 -25.81
N GLU A 177 -9.53 -8.05 -26.40
CA GLU A 177 -8.90 -8.55 -27.62
C GLU A 177 -8.41 -10.00 -27.48
N THR A 178 -7.79 -10.31 -26.33
CA THR A 178 -7.32 -11.68 -26.04
C THR A 178 -8.48 -12.67 -26.00
N LEU A 179 -9.56 -12.32 -25.29
CA LEU A 179 -10.75 -13.18 -25.19
C LEU A 179 -11.46 -13.31 -26.53
N HIS A 180 -11.54 -12.22 -27.31
CA HIS A 180 -12.08 -12.24 -28.67
C HIS A 180 -11.28 -13.19 -29.57
N TYR A 181 -9.95 -13.04 -29.57
CA TYR A 181 -9.07 -13.95 -30.30
C TYR A 181 -9.29 -15.43 -29.90
N LEU A 182 -9.37 -15.73 -28.62
CA LEU A 182 -9.62 -17.08 -28.12
C LEU A 182 -10.96 -17.65 -28.58
N LYS A 183 -11.99 -16.80 -28.63
CA LYS A 183 -13.35 -17.17 -29.07
C LYS A 183 -13.42 -17.46 -30.58
N GLU A 184 -12.75 -16.64 -31.39
CA GLU A 184 -12.76 -16.76 -32.85
C GLU A 184 -11.83 -17.90 -33.37
N ARG A 185 -10.91 -18.35 -32.56
CA ARG A 185 -9.94 -19.38 -32.94
C ARG A 185 -10.61 -20.76 -33.02
N ARG A 186 -10.84 -21.23 -34.25
CA ARG A 186 -11.52 -22.51 -34.52
C ARG A 186 -10.55 -23.63 -35.00
N THR A 187 -9.28 -23.32 -35.22
CA THR A 187 -8.31 -24.26 -35.83
C THR A 187 -7.03 -24.33 -34.99
N GLY A 188 -6.41 -25.50 -34.96
CA GLY A 188 -5.15 -25.75 -34.27
C GLY A 188 -5.24 -26.95 -33.30
N LYS A 189 -4.11 -27.59 -33.04
CA LYS A 189 -4.00 -28.77 -32.15
C LYS A 189 -3.81 -28.35 -30.67
N MET A 190 -3.44 -27.09 -30.40
CA MET A 190 -3.22 -26.58 -29.03
C MET A 190 -4.45 -25.84 -28.52
N GLY A 191 -4.94 -26.24 -27.36
CA GLY A 191 -5.94 -25.52 -26.63
C GLY A 191 -5.33 -24.34 -25.87
N TYR A 192 -6.11 -23.27 -25.66
CA TYR A 192 -5.75 -22.11 -24.84
C TYR A 192 -6.78 -21.92 -23.75
N MET A 193 -6.34 -21.42 -22.62
CA MET A 193 -7.19 -21.14 -21.48
C MET A 193 -6.83 -19.75 -20.94
N ALA A 194 -7.85 -18.92 -20.68
CA ALA A 194 -7.69 -17.70 -19.93
C ALA A 194 -7.99 -17.97 -18.45
N LEU A 195 -7.03 -17.66 -17.56
CA LEU A 195 -7.18 -17.82 -16.13
C LEU A 195 -7.23 -16.42 -15.46
N LYS A 196 -8.35 -16.12 -14.78
CA LYS A 196 -8.45 -14.93 -13.95
C LYS A 196 -8.14 -15.29 -12.50
N LEU A 197 -7.11 -14.66 -11.94
CA LEU A 197 -6.75 -14.78 -10.54
C LEU A 197 -7.19 -13.54 -9.79
N ASP A 198 -7.78 -13.71 -8.61
CA ASP A 198 -8.17 -12.63 -7.72
C ASP A 198 -7.75 -12.94 -6.28
N ILE A 199 -7.00 -12.03 -5.68
CA ILE A 199 -6.53 -12.17 -4.29
C ILE A 199 -7.42 -11.28 -3.41
N SER A 200 -8.33 -11.92 -2.68
CA SER A 200 -9.18 -11.20 -1.74
C SER A 200 -8.34 -10.60 -0.61
N LYS A 201 -8.53 -9.31 -0.31
CA LYS A 201 -7.78 -8.58 0.71
C LYS A 201 -6.26 -8.65 0.50
N ALA A 202 -5.80 -8.41 -0.73
CA ALA A 202 -4.40 -8.54 -1.12
C ALA A 202 -3.45 -7.75 -0.20
N TYR A 203 -3.78 -6.50 0.15
CA TYR A 203 -2.94 -5.68 1.05
C TYR A 203 -2.84 -6.25 2.46
N ASP A 204 -3.90 -6.86 2.98
CA ASP A 204 -3.93 -7.39 4.34
C ASP A 204 -3.24 -8.76 4.43
N ARG A 205 -2.97 -9.41 3.28
CA ARG A 205 -2.40 -10.77 3.21
C ARG A 205 -0.96 -10.82 2.74
N ILE A 206 -0.38 -9.70 2.33
CA ILE A 206 1.04 -9.65 1.99
C ILE A 206 1.85 -9.67 3.28
N GLU A 207 2.67 -10.70 3.42
CA GLU A 207 3.58 -10.87 4.55
C GLU A 207 4.74 -9.88 4.49
N TRP A 208 5.06 -9.23 5.61
CA TRP A 208 6.17 -8.29 5.70
C TRP A 208 7.51 -8.92 5.34
N VAL A 209 7.75 -10.15 5.82
CA VAL A 209 8.96 -10.93 5.48
C VAL A 209 9.07 -11.17 3.98
N TYR A 210 7.94 -11.47 3.32
CA TYR A 210 7.90 -11.64 1.87
C TYR A 210 8.26 -10.35 1.13
N LEU A 211 7.69 -9.22 1.56
CA LEU A 211 7.97 -7.92 0.96
C LEU A 211 9.45 -7.54 1.14
N GLU A 212 10.00 -7.71 2.34
CA GLU A 212 11.42 -7.47 2.63
C GLU A 212 12.32 -8.30 1.71
N ARG A 213 12.08 -9.60 1.64
CA ARG A 213 12.88 -10.52 0.80
C ARG A 213 12.81 -10.20 -0.68
N ILE A 214 11.63 -9.84 -1.21
CA ILE A 214 11.49 -9.40 -2.60
C ILE A 214 12.28 -8.12 -2.85
N MET A 215 12.17 -7.13 -1.97
CA MET A 215 12.93 -5.88 -2.11
C MET A 215 14.43 -6.13 -2.09
N GLU A 216 14.93 -6.98 -1.20
CA GLU A 216 16.33 -7.39 -1.16
C GLU A 216 16.77 -8.05 -2.49
N LYS A 217 15.97 -8.99 -3.01
CA LYS A 217 16.24 -9.66 -4.29
C LYS A 217 16.23 -8.69 -5.47
N MET A 218 15.33 -7.72 -5.46
CA MET A 218 15.31 -6.65 -6.46
C MET A 218 16.51 -5.71 -6.37
N GLY A 219 17.31 -5.77 -5.31
CA GLY A 219 18.52 -4.98 -5.12
C GLY A 219 18.34 -3.71 -4.32
N PHE A 220 17.22 -3.54 -3.59
CA PHE A 220 17.07 -2.43 -2.64
C PHE A 220 18.07 -2.55 -1.48
N SER A 221 18.62 -1.42 -1.06
CA SER A 221 19.45 -1.33 0.14
C SER A 221 18.61 -1.56 1.41
N ARG A 222 19.21 -2.18 2.43
CA ARG A 222 18.57 -2.47 3.74
C ARG A 222 18.25 -1.26 4.61
N ARG A 223 18.56 -0.06 4.16
CA ARG A 223 18.27 1.17 4.90
C ARG A 223 16.89 1.72 4.57
#